data_cb9d93b44c1d84270be6b5bbadb34c87
#
_entry.id   cb9d93b44c1d84270be6b5bbadb34c87
#
_cell.length_a   1.000
_cell.length_b   1.000
_cell.length_c   1.000
_cell.angle_alpha   90.00
_cell.angle_beta   90.00
_cell.angle_gamma   90.00
#
_symmetry.space_group_name_H-M   'P 1'
#
loop_
_entity.id
_entity.type
_entity.pdbx_description
1 polymer ?
#
loop_
_entity_poly.entity_id
_entity_poly.type
_entity_poly.pdbx_seq_one_letter_code
_entity_poly.pdbx_strand_id
1 'polypeptide(L)'
;MKNILLVLTLLIASQSVNAQLFSKEKIKNIENFDKKTLSWGFYLGLNSYDYQFNYEEDLKDILVETNLGFSVGLISNLRINDHLDLRFEPGLFITTRNIQYDPSYFTGIEFSDNDLLREVKSTYVHFPLLLKVSTKRLNNFKPFVIGGLSMALNLSSNEENPDDNAAGQFRTKKNVLFYELGIGVDFYNQWFKFTPSIRGVFALNDELIRDEDPDSPWTSNITTMKTRGIFLNFTFQ
;
A
#
# COMPACT_ATOMS: atom_id res chain seq x y z
N MET A 1 -17.09 -21.94 24.09
CA MET A 1 -17.87 -20.90 24.77
C MET A 1 -17.33 -19.49 24.51
N LYS A 2 -16.01 -19.19 24.67
CA LYS A 2 -15.43 -17.85 24.40
C LYS A 2 -15.72 -17.31 22.99
N ASN A 3 -15.59 -18.15 21.95
CA ASN A 3 -15.83 -17.73 20.56
C ASN A 3 -17.30 -17.43 20.24
N ILE A 4 -18.21 -18.14 20.91
CA ILE A 4 -19.67 -17.89 20.76
C ILE A 4 -20.05 -16.57 21.42
N LEU A 5 -19.45 -16.25 22.57
CA LEU A 5 -19.67 -14.97 23.27
C LEU A 5 -19.14 -13.80 22.42
N LEU A 6 -18.02 -13.97 21.75
CA LEU A 6 -17.41 -12.95 20.87
C LEU A 6 -18.25 -12.71 19.61
N VAL A 7 -18.81 -13.75 19.02
CA VAL A 7 -19.74 -13.63 17.87
C VAL A 7 -21.05 -12.97 18.32
N LEU A 8 -21.55 -13.29 19.53
CA LEU A 8 -22.77 -12.68 20.04
C LEU A 8 -22.61 -11.19 20.36
N THR A 9 -21.45 -10.80 20.93
CA THR A 9 -21.12 -9.37 21.16
C THR A 9 -20.94 -8.60 19.84
N LEU A 10 -20.35 -9.19 18.82
CA LEU A 10 -20.25 -8.60 17.48
C LEU A 10 -21.63 -8.43 16.82
N LEU A 11 -22.53 -9.41 16.97
CA LEU A 11 -23.90 -9.34 16.47
C LEU A 11 -24.73 -8.26 17.19
N ILE A 12 -24.57 -8.10 18.51
CA ILE A 12 -25.25 -7.05 19.27
C ILE A 12 -24.70 -5.66 18.92
N ALA A 13 -23.37 -5.53 18.73
CA ALA A 13 -22.74 -4.29 18.30
C ALA A 13 -23.19 -3.87 16.89
N SER A 14 -23.43 -4.82 15.98
CA SER A 14 -23.91 -4.55 14.62
C SER A 14 -25.34 -3.96 14.59
N GLN A 15 -26.19 -4.27 15.55
CA GLN A 15 -27.55 -3.71 15.67
C GLN A 15 -27.52 -2.21 16.02
N SER A 16 -26.57 -1.79 16.86
CA SER A 16 -26.41 -0.39 17.26
C SER A 16 -25.94 0.50 16.11
N VAL A 17 -25.18 -0.04 15.19
CA VAL A 17 -24.69 0.67 13.99
C VAL A 17 -25.82 0.97 13.02
N ASN A 18 -26.80 0.07 12.87
CA ASN A 18 -27.94 0.31 11.99
C ASN A 18 -28.85 1.47 12.46
N ALA A 19 -28.98 1.68 13.77
CA ALA A 19 -29.80 2.74 14.33
C ALA A 19 -29.23 4.15 14.06
N GLN A 20 -27.92 4.29 13.97
CA GLN A 20 -27.26 5.58 13.71
C GLN A 20 -27.06 5.87 12.21
N LEU A 21 -26.83 4.86 11.38
CA LEU A 21 -26.59 5.04 9.94
C LEU A 21 -27.88 5.32 9.15
N PHE A 22 -29.04 4.89 9.63
CA PHE A 22 -30.33 5.01 8.95
C PHE A 22 -31.37 5.86 9.68
N SER A 23 -30.93 6.73 10.63
CA SER A 23 -31.83 7.65 11.30
C SER A 23 -32.58 8.54 10.30
N LYS A 24 -33.87 8.77 10.53
CA LYS A 24 -34.76 9.57 9.66
C LYS A 24 -34.39 11.06 9.62
N GLU A 25 -33.57 11.56 10.55
CA GLU A 25 -33.14 12.95 10.59
C GLU A 25 -32.06 13.20 9.53
N LYS A 26 -32.45 13.97 8.50
CA LYS A 26 -31.61 14.30 7.34
C LYS A 26 -30.72 15.52 7.57
N ILE A 27 -30.13 15.68 8.74
CA ILE A 27 -29.15 16.75 8.97
C ILE A 27 -27.87 16.37 8.23
N LYS A 28 -27.58 17.14 7.18
CA LYS A 28 -26.33 16.99 6.42
C LYS A 28 -25.25 17.84 7.08
N ASN A 29 -24.22 17.18 7.58
CA ASN A 29 -23.02 17.85 8.10
C ASN A 29 -22.23 18.43 6.95
N ILE A 30 -21.58 19.59 7.15
CA ILE A 30 -20.71 20.25 6.14
C ILE A 30 -21.31 20.20 4.73
N GLU A 31 -22.54 20.68 4.55
CA GLU A 31 -23.31 20.59 3.28
C GLU A 31 -22.56 21.13 2.05
N ASN A 32 -21.79 22.21 2.25
CA ASN A 32 -21.06 22.86 1.17
C ASN A 32 -19.71 22.23 0.85
N PHE A 33 -19.29 21.21 1.59
CA PHE A 33 -17.99 20.58 1.36
C PHE A 33 -17.90 19.98 -0.04
N ASP A 34 -18.94 19.25 -0.45
CA ASP A 34 -18.99 18.60 -1.76
C ASP A 34 -19.15 19.57 -2.93
N LYS A 35 -19.43 20.86 -2.67
CA LYS A 35 -19.53 21.91 -3.70
C LYS A 35 -18.18 22.56 -4.01
N LYS A 36 -17.17 22.38 -3.15
CA LYS A 36 -15.83 22.92 -3.35
C LYS A 36 -15.16 22.24 -4.55
N THR A 37 -14.67 23.05 -5.48
CA THR A 37 -13.92 22.54 -6.64
C THR A 37 -12.61 21.89 -6.22
N LEU A 38 -11.92 22.48 -5.23
CA LEU A 38 -10.67 21.99 -4.71
C LEU A 38 -10.76 21.83 -3.20
N SER A 39 -10.34 20.72 -2.68
CA SER A 39 -10.23 20.45 -1.23
C SER A 39 -8.89 19.81 -0.90
N TRP A 40 -8.40 20.12 0.29
CA TRP A 40 -7.11 19.65 0.80
C TRP A 40 -7.30 18.87 2.08
N GLY A 41 -6.34 18.07 2.39
CA GLY A 41 -6.29 17.32 3.63
C GLY A 41 -4.97 16.60 3.80
N PHE A 42 -4.93 15.72 4.78
CA PHE A 42 -3.82 14.83 5.04
C PHE A 42 -4.33 13.42 5.30
N TYR A 43 -3.44 12.46 5.21
CA TYR A 43 -3.74 11.09 5.59
C TYR A 43 -2.62 10.51 6.45
N LEU A 44 -3.03 9.58 7.29
CA LEU A 44 -2.18 8.64 7.99
C LEU A 44 -2.56 7.25 7.52
N GLY A 45 -1.60 6.37 7.35
CA GLY A 45 -1.88 5.04 6.87
C GLY A 45 -0.95 3.98 7.44
N LEU A 46 -1.44 2.75 7.35
CA LEU A 46 -0.67 1.55 7.55
C LEU A 46 -0.45 0.91 6.19
N ASN A 47 0.73 0.40 5.94
CA ASN A 47 1.05 -0.27 4.70
C ASN A 47 1.72 -1.63 4.97
N SER A 48 1.49 -2.56 4.07
CA SER A 48 2.20 -3.83 4.03
C SER A 48 2.60 -4.07 2.59
N TYR A 49 3.90 -4.17 2.34
CA TYR A 49 4.46 -4.45 1.03
C TYR A 49 5.03 -5.85 0.99
N ASP A 50 4.84 -6.50 -0.14
CA ASP A 50 5.33 -7.82 -0.45
C ASP A 50 6.04 -7.78 -1.81
N TYR A 51 6.89 -8.77 -2.11
CA TYR A 51 7.46 -8.99 -3.42
C TYR A 51 6.81 -10.19 -4.11
N GLN A 52 6.54 -10.03 -5.38
CA GLN A 52 6.20 -11.12 -6.28
C GLN A 52 7.41 -11.41 -7.15
N PHE A 53 7.91 -12.63 -7.04
CA PHE A 53 9.01 -13.12 -7.86
C PHE A 53 8.50 -13.98 -9.00
N ASN A 54 9.18 -13.91 -10.15
CA ASN A 54 9.14 -14.91 -11.19
C ASN A 54 10.54 -15.52 -11.32
N TYR A 55 10.62 -16.83 -11.44
CA TYR A 55 11.85 -17.58 -11.43
C TYR A 55 12.20 -18.10 -12.83
N GLU A 56 13.48 -18.37 -13.06
CA GLU A 56 13.99 -19.02 -14.28
C GLU A 56 13.93 -20.55 -14.13
N GLU A 57 14.34 -21.06 -12.97
CA GLU A 57 14.32 -22.47 -12.63
C GLU A 57 13.31 -22.75 -11.50
N ASP A 58 12.75 -23.96 -11.50
CA ASP A 58 11.80 -24.45 -10.49
C ASP A 58 12.53 -24.86 -9.20
N LEU A 59 13.14 -23.89 -8.51
CA LEU A 59 13.68 -24.06 -7.16
C LEU A 59 12.61 -23.76 -6.11
N LYS A 60 12.96 -23.86 -4.83
CA LYS A 60 12.06 -23.45 -3.75
C LYS A 60 11.79 -21.95 -3.81
N ASP A 61 10.54 -21.57 -3.58
CA ASP A 61 10.13 -20.18 -3.54
C ASP A 61 10.89 -19.40 -2.46
N ILE A 62 11.33 -18.19 -2.82
CA ILE A 62 11.89 -17.22 -1.88
C ILE A 62 10.78 -16.69 -0.99
N LEU A 63 10.91 -16.85 0.33
CA LEU A 63 9.91 -16.39 1.29
C LEU A 63 10.12 -14.92 1.59
N VAL A 64 9.05 -14.13 1.50
CA VAL A 64 9.04 -12.73 1.90
C VAL A 64 8.25 -12.55 3.19
N GLU A 65 8.93 -12.19 4.26
CA GLU A 65 8.28 -11.78 5.50
C GLU A 65 7.97 -10.28 5.45
N THR A 66 6.69 -9.96 5.45
CA THR A 66 6.21 -8.58 5.37
C THR A 66 6.01 -7.99 6.75
N ASN A 67 6.54 -6.79 6.98
CA ASN A 67 6.30 -6.03 8.20
C ASN A 67 5.25 -4.94 7.97
N LEU A 68 4.53 -4.60 9.02
CA LEU A 68 3.61 -3.48 9.00
C LEU A 68 4.39 -2.17 8.96
N GLY A 69 4.21 -1.43 7.88
CA GLY A 69 4.80 -0.12 7.68
C GLY A 69 3.82 1.01 8.00
N PHE A 70 4.31 2.23 7.93
CA PHE A 70 3.57 3.46 8.19
C PHE A 70 3.66 4.40 7.00
N SER A 71 2.57 5.16 6.76
CA SER A 71 2.55 6.18 5.73
C SER A 71 1.89 7.47 6.21
N VAL A 72 2.37 8.59 5.67
CA VAL A 72 1.82 9.92 5.92
C VAL A 72 1.91 10.74 4.65
N GLY A 73 0.89 11.54 4.38
CA GLY A 73 0.92 12.38 3.20
C GLY A 73 -0.19 13.43 3.18
N LEU A 74 -0.18 14.17 2.08
CA LEU A 74 -1.15 15.22 1.80
C LEU A 74 -2.15 14.73 0.76
N ILE A 75 -3.30 15.36 0.72
CA ILE A 75 -4.32 15.11 -0.29
C ILE A 75 -4.74 16.42 -0.92
N SER A 76 -4.75 16.43 -2.24
CA SER A 76 -5.42 17.41 -3.07
C SER A 76 -6.52 16.69 -3.85
N ASN A 77 -7.77 17.14 -3.70
CA ASN A 77 -8.92 16.55 -4.36
C ASN A 77 -9.59 17.61 -5.23
N LEU A 78 -9.53 17.40 -6.54
CA LEU A 78 -10.18 18.23 -7.56
C LEU A 78 -11.51 17.57 -7.95
N ARG A 79 -12.61 18.23 -7.64
CA ARG A 79 -13.94 17.78 -8.04
C ARG A 79 -14.17 18.06 -9.54
N ILE A 80 -14.46 17.01 -10.30
CA ILE A 80 -14.85 17.11 -11.71
C ILE A 80 -16.38 17.22 -11.83
N ASN A 81 -17.11 16.35 -11.09
CA ASN A 81 -18.56 16.38 -11.00
C ASN A 81 -19.05 15.74 -9.69
N ASP A 82 -20.36 15.51 -9.53
CA ASP A 82 -20.94 14.95 -8.30
C ASP A 82 -20.48 13.53 -7.97
N HIS A 83 -19.95 12.81 -8.95
CA HIS A 83 -19.56 11.42 -8.85
C HIS A 83 -18.07 11.18 -9.06
N LEU A 84 -17.36 12.16 -9.62
CA LEU A 84 -15.99 12.00 -10.10
C LEU A 84 -15.09 13.06 -9.52
N ASP A 85 -14.04 12.62 -8.83
CA ASP A 85 -12.97 13.46 -8.31
C ASP A 85 -11.62 12.95 -8.83
N LEU A 86 -10.71 13.88 -9.15
CA LEU A 86 -9.30 13.58 -9.38
C LEU A 86 -8.53 13.88 -8.10
N ARG A 87 -7.77 12.90 -7.62
CA ARG A 87 -7.01 13.00 -6.37
C ARG A 87 -5.52 12.86 -6.62
N PHE A 88 -4.76 13.75 -6.01
CA PHE A 88 -3.31 13.66 -5.93
C PHE A 88 -2.91 13.55 -4.46
N GLU A 89 -2.19 12.48 -4.10
CA GLU A 89 -1.94 12.09 -2.70
C GLU A 89 -0.45 11.89 -2.42
N PRO A 90 0.41 12.92 -2.58
CA PRO A 90 1.84 12.75 -2.31
C PRO A 90 2.08 12.38 -0.85
N GLY A 91 2.98 11.43 -0.62
CA GLY A 91 3.27 10.95 0.73
C GLY A 91 4.54 10.16 0.87
N LEU A 92 4.91 9.95 2.13
CA LEU A 92 6.04 9.15 2.55
C LEU A 92 5.56 7.80 3.08
N PHE A 93 6.20 6.73 2.63
CA PHE A 93 5.89 5.35 3.01
C PHE A 93 7.16 4.70 3.52
N ILE A 94 7.12 4.20 4.74
CA ILE A 94 8.23 3.50 5.37
C ILE A 94 7.80 2.05 5.56
N THR A 95 8.62 1.11 5.09
CA THR A 95 8.35 -0.31 5.16
C THR A 95 9.64 -1.10 5.28
N THR A 96 9.55 -2.30 5.85
CA THR A 96 10.65 -3.26 5.93
C THR A 96 10.13 -4.61 5.49
N ARG A 97 10.92 -5.33 4.69
CA ARG A 97 10.65 -6.69 4.22
C ARG A 97 11.89 -7.54 4.45
N ASN A 98 11.70 -8.79 4.84
CA ASN A 98 12.78 -9.75 4.96
C ASN A 98 12.63 -10.79 3.85
N ILE A 99 13.64 -10.92 3.04
CA ILE A 99 13.73 -11.92 1.97
C ILE A 99 14.53 -13.10 2.53
N GLN A 100 13.90 -14.27 2.61
CA GLN A 100 14.52 -15.51 3.10
C GLN A 100 14.73 -16.46 1.95
N TYR A 101 15.99 -16.83 1.74
CA TYR A 101 16.43 -17.79 0.73
C TYR A 101 16.52 -19.21 1.32
N ASP A 102 16.18 -20.20 0.52
CA ASP A 102 16.44 -21.60 0.90
C ASP A 102 17.92 -21.93 0.69
N PRO A 103 18.54 -22.77 1.54
CA PRO A 103 19.92 -23.21 1.37
C PRO A 103 20.24 -23.81 0.00
N SER A 104 19.24 -24.31 -0.74
CA SER A 104 19.44 -24.85 -2.09
C SER A 104 19.95 -23.84 -3.11
N TYR A 105 19.74 -22.54 -2.88
CA TYR A 105 20.28 -21.47 -3.73
C TYR A 105 21.80 -21.33 -3.61
N PHE A 106 22.41 -21.86 -2.53
CA PHE A 106 23.84 -21.73 -2.21
C PHE A 106 24.60 -23.02 -2.46
N THR A 107 24.14 -23.87 -3.38
CA THR A 107 24.79 -25.16 -3.68
C THR A 107 26.21 -24.94 -4.22
N GLY A 108 27.20 -25.50 -3.49
CA GLY A 108 28.62 -25.38 -3.87
C GLY A 108 29.33 -24.12 -3.39
N ILE A 109 28.64 -23.28 -2.63
CA ILE A 109 29.19 -22.04 -2.05
C ILE A 109 29.14 -22.17 -0.52
N GLU A 110 30.19 -21.75 0.19
CA GLU A 110 30.14 -21.61 1.64
C GLU A 110 29.23 -20.43 2.01
N PHE A 111 28.24 -20.66 2.86
CA PHE A 111 27.32 -19.63 3.32
C PHE A 111 27.08 -19.73 4.82
N SER A 112 26.66 -18.62 5.40
CA SER A 112 26.23 -18.49 6.81
C SER A 112 24.72 -18.24 6.89
N ASP A 113 24.12 -18.36 8.07
CA ASP A 113 22.70 -18.05 8.28
C ASP A 113 22.34 -16.61 7.89
N ASN A 114 23.32 -15.67 7.99
CA ASN A 114 23.12 -14.29 7.59
C ASN A 114 23.00 -14.13 6.06
N ASP A 115 23.53 -15.06 5.29
CA ASP A 115 23.47 -15.01 3.82
C ASP A 115 22.09 -15.43 3.30
N LEU A 116 21.36 -16.22 4.09
CA LEU A 116 20.01 -16.64 3.77
C LEU A 116 18.96 -15.55 3.99
N LEU A 117 19.30 -14.48 4.72
CA LEU A 117 18.38 -13.39 5.06
C LEU A 117 18.86 -12.07 4.45
N ARG A 118 17.98 -11.40 3.74
CA ARG A 118 18.20 -10.03 3.24
C ARG A 118 17.09 -9.11 3.74
N GLU A 119 17.44 -8.20 4.65
CA GLU A 119 16.51 -7.17 5.13
C GLU A 119 16.47 -6.02 4.12
N VAL A 120 15.29 -5.77 3.54
CA VAL A 120 15.05 -4.68 2.61
C VAL A 120 14.23 -3.59 3.29
N LYS A 121 14.92 -2.58 3.78
CA LYS A 121 14.30 -1.34 4.27
C LYS A 121 14.01 -0.43 3.08
N SER A 122 12.78 0.04 2.95
CA SER A 122 12.38 0.92 1.87
C SER A 122 11.67 2.16 2.41
N THR A 123 12.11 3.30 1.93
CA THR A 123 11.48 4.60 2.18
C THR A 123 11.06 5.16 0.83
N TYR A 124 9.76 5.10 0.53
CA TYR A 124 9.21 5.59 -0.72
C TYR A 124 8.64 6.99 -0.57
N VAL A 125 8.99 7.89 -1.49
CA VAL A 125 8.22 9.10 -1.76
C VAL A 125 7.27 8.78 -2.90
N HIS A 126 5.98 8.75 -2.61
CA HIS A 126 4.92 8.24 -3.48
C HIS A 126 4.09 9.39 -4.04
N PHE A 127 3.78 9.36 -5.34
CA PHE A 127 3.05 10.40 -6.06
C PHE A 127 1.88 9.78 -6.83
N PRO A 128 0.79 9.38 -6.17
CA PRO A 128 -0.37 8.81 -6.84
C PRO A 128 -1.26 9.87 -7.45
N LEU A 129 -1.70 9.63 -8.68
CA LEU A 129 -2.75 10.35 -9.37
C LEU A 129 -3.93 9.40 -9.59
N LEU A 130 -5.00 9.63 -8.84
CA LEU A 130 -6.10 8.69 -8.69
C LEU A 130 -7.43 9.30 -9.11
N LEU A 131 -8.24 8.53 -9.80
CA LEU A 131 -9.61 8.83 -10.12
C LEU A 131 -10.52 8.19 -9.07
N LYS A 132 -11.27 9.00 -8.34
CA LYS A 132 -12.24 8.56 -7.34
C LYS A 132 -13.64 8.65 -7.94
N VAL A 133 -14.33 7.52 -7.98
CA VAL A 133 -15.72 7.40 -8.43
C VAL A 133 -16.61 7.10 -7.24
N SER A 134 -17.54 7.98 -6.95
CA SER A 134 -18.38 7.89 -5.76
C SER A 134 -19.88 7.90 -6.08
N THR A 135 -20.67 7.34 -5.17
CA THR A 135 -22.12 7.43 -5.23
C THR A 135 -22.60 8.85 -4.90
N LYS A 136 -23.89 9.13 -5.00
CA LYS A 136 -24.47 10.29 -4.35
C LYS A 136 -24.32 10.13 -2.84
N ARG A 137 -24.12 11.25 -2.17
CA ARG A 137 -24.03 11.30 -0.71
C ARG A 137 -25.35 10.83 -0.09
N LEU A 138 -25.27 9.83 0.76
CA LEU A 138 -26.36 9.25 1.54
C LEU A 138 -26.27 9.79 2.98
N ASN A 139 -27.06 10.82 3.32
CA ASN A 139 -26.95 11.52 4.60
C ASN A 139 -25.51 12.03 4.86
N ASN A 140 -24.76 11.35 5.72
CA ASN A 140 -23.42 11.73 6.13
C ASN A 140 -22.35 10.71 5.72
N PHE A 141 -22.63 9.85 4.75
CA PHE A 141 -21.61 8.96 4.18
C PHE A 141 -21.70 8.90 2.65
N LYS A 142 -20.58 8.62 2.00
CA LYS A 142 -20.45 8.56 0.54
C LYS A 142 -19.43 7.46 0.18
N PRO A 143 -19.87 6.25 -0.15
CA PRO A 143 -18.99 5.19 -0.59
C PRO A 143 -18.40 5.50 -1.97
N PHE A 144 -17.18 5.00 -2.20
CA PHE A 144 -16.46 5.21 -3.45
C PHE A 144 -15.53 4.04 -3.79
N VAL A 145 -15.20 3.97 -5.06
CA VAL A 145 -14.06 3.23 -5.59
C VAL A 145 -13.02 4.22 -6.08
N ILE A 146 -11.76 3.84 -6.02
CA ILE A 146 -10.64 4.69 -6.43
C ILE A 146 -9.64 3.85 -7.20
N GLY A 147 -9.05 4.42 -8.25
CA GLY A 147 -7.99 3.75 -8.98
C GLY A 147 -7.18 4.74 -9.82
N GLY A 148 -5.97 4.36 -10.16
CA GLY A 148 -5.09 5.19 -10.96
C GLY A 148 -3.67 4.68 -11.03
N LEU A 149 -2.76 5.60 -11.36
CA LEU A 149 -1.35 5.33 -11.50
C LEU A 149 -0.56 6.13 -10.46
N SER A 150 0.57 5.58 -10.05
CA SER A 150 1.48 6.28 -9.17
C SER A 150 2.93 6.00 -9.54
N MET A 151 3.78 6.97 -9.23
CA MET A 151 5.22 6.84 -9.28
C MET A 151 5.76 6.92 -7.86
N ALA A 152 6.69 6.04 -7.51
CA ALA A 152 7.38 6.09 -6.24
C ALA A 152 8.89 6.17 -6.44
N LEU A 153 9.52 6.98 -5.61
CA LEU A 153 10.97 7.07 -5.50
C LEU A 153 11.41 6.34 -4.23
N ASN A 154 12.14 5.24 -4.37
CA ASN A 154 12.73 4.53 -3.24
C ASN A 154 14.04 5.22 -2.84
N LEU A 155 14.04 5.91 -1.71
CA LEU A 155 15.21 6.60 -1.18
C LEU A 155 16.25 5.66 -0.58
N SER A 156 15.86 4.41 -0.33
CA SER A 156 16.72 3.35 0.25
C SER A 156 17.00 2.24 -0.78
N SER A 157 17.05 2.57 -2.06
CA SER A 157 17.12 1.58 -3.16
C SER A 157 18.48 0.90 -3.30
N ASN A 158 19.57 1.51 -2.84
CA ASN A 158 20.94 1.10 -3.07
C ASN A 158 21.29 0.88 -4.57
N GLU A 159 20.55 1.49 -5.50
CA GLU A 159 20.69 1.30 -6.96
C GLU A 159 22.09 1.64 -7.45
N GLU A 160 22.67 2.71 -6.89
CA GLU A 160 23.99 3.24 -7.32
C GLU A 160 25.16 2.59 -6.55
N ASN A 161 24.89 1.65 -5.64
CA ASN A 161 25.93 0.96 -4.91
C ASN A 161 26.62 -0.07 -5.84
N PRO A 162 27.95 0.00 -6.03
CA PRO A 162 28.70 -0.98 -6.84
C PRO A 162 28.81 -2.35 -6.18
N ASP A 163 28.59 -2.44 -4.84
CA ASP A 163 28.69 -3.70 -4.12
C ASP A 163 27.46 -4.57 -4.39
N ASP A 164 27.71 -5.83 -4.74
CA ASP A 164 26.68 -6.82 -4.97
C ASP A 164 26.01 -7.30 -3.66
N ASN A 165 24.95 -8.08 -3.79
CA ASN A 165 24.20 -8.64 -2.66
C ASN A 165 25.07 -9.46 -1.69
N ALA A 166 26.22 -9.95 -2.12
CA ALA A 166 27.22 -10.61 -1.28
C ALA A 166 27.70 -9.73 -0.11
N ALA A 167 27.67 -8.40 -0.25
CA ALA A 167 28.00 -7.45 0.82
C ALA A 167 26.87 -7.23 1.84
N GLY A 168 25.76 -7.99 1.74
CA GLY A 168 24.63 -7.92 2.67
C GLY A 168 23.60 -6.83 2.36
N GLN A 169 23.72 -6.16 1.21
CA GLN A 169 22.80 -5.10 0.78
C GLN A 169 22.00 -5.57 -0.45
N PHE A 170 20.68 -5.56 -0.32
CA PHE A 170 19.82 -5.87 -1.45
C PHE A 170 19.54 -4.62 -2.28
N ARG A 171 19.83 -4.67 -3.59
CA ARG A 171 19.68 -3.55 -4.52
C ARG A 171 18.35 -3.62 -5.25
N THR A 172 17.65 -2.48 -5.27
CA THR A 172 16.38 -2.34 -6.00
C THR A 172 16.39 -1.07 -6.82
N LYS A 173 15.60 -1.00 -7.88
CA LYS A 173 15.45 0.22 -8.66
C LYS A 173 14.84 1.34 -7.83
N LYS A 174 15.38 2.55 -8.04
CA LYS A 174 14.94 3.77 -7.36
C LYS A 174 13.54 4.20 -7.79
N ASN A 175 13.25 4.05 -9.09
CA ASN A 175 11.98 4.49 -9.68
C ASN A 175 11.05 3.30 -9.89
N VAL A 176 9.89 3.33 -9.24
CA VAL A 176 8.87 2.30 -9.36
C VAL A 176 7.56 2.92 -9.80
N LEU A 177 6.94 2.34 -10.81
CA LEU A 177 5.61 2.70 -11.30
C LEU A 177 4.60 1.68 -10.80
N PHE A 178 3.47 2.17 -10.28
CA PHE A 178 2.39 1.34 -9.77
C PHE A 178 1.07 1.65 -10.45
N TYR A 179 0.17 0.67 -10.47
CA TYR A 179 -1.25 0.93 -10.53
C TYR A 179 -1.89 0.63 -9.18
N GLU A 180 -2.92 1.38 -8.86
CA GLU A 180 -3.62 1.30 -7.59
C GLU A 180 -5.12 1.13 -7.81
N LEU A 181 -5.73 0.28 -6.99
CA LEU A 181 -7.17 0.10 -6.95
C LEU A 181 -7.62 -0.01 -5.48
N GLY A 182 -8.74 0.60 -5.18
CA GLY A 182 -9.24 0.57 -3.81
C GLY A 182 -10.68 0.98 -3.65
N ILE A 183 -11.12 0.85 -2.43
CA ILE A 183 -12.47 1.23 -1.99
C ILE A 183 -12.39 2.02 -0.69
N GLY A 184 -13.37 2.83 -0.45
CA GLY A 184 -13.45 3.60 0.79
C GLY A 184 -14.82 4.23 0.99
N VAL A 185 -14.95 4.91 2.12
CA VAL A 185 -16.18 5.61 2.47
C VAL A 185 -15.83 6.98 3.05
N ASP A 186 -16.42 8.04 2.52
CA ASP A 186 -16.37 9.37 3.13
C ASP A 186 -17.43 9.46 4.24
N PHE A 187 -17.01 9.75 5.45
CA PHE A 187 -17.88 10.11 6.57
C PHE A 187 -17.81 11.61 6.82
N TYR A 188 -18.96 12.27 6.79
CA TYR A 188 -19.09 13.71 7.02
C TYR A 188 -19.44 13.95 8.48
N ASN A 189 -18.42 14.26 9.28
CA ASN A 189 -18.62 14.69 10.67
C ASN A 189 -19.01 16.18 10.72
N GLN A 190 -19.27 16.72 11.89
CA GLN A 190 -19.68 18.12 12.04
C GLN A 190 -18.62 19.11 11.59
N TRP A 191 -17.33 18.77 11.76
CA TRP A 191 -16.19 19.69 11.57
C TRP A 191 -15.23 19.28 10.46
N PHE A 192 -15.19 18.00 10.11
CA PHE A 192 -14.26 17.46 9.14
C PHE A 192 -14.86 16.23 8.43
N LYS A 193 -14.31 15.93 7.27
CA LYS A 193 -14.58 14.71 6.54
C LYS A 193 -13.51 13.66 6.90
N PHE A 194 -13.94 12.52 7.38
CA PHE A 194 -13.11 11.37 7.68
C PHE A 194 -13.31 10.29 6.62
N THR A 195 -12.21 9.80 6.04
CA THR A 195 -12.29 8.85 4.93
C THR A 195 -11.36 7.66 5.17
N PRO A 196 -11.83 6.57 5.76
CA PRO A 196 -11.12 5.30 5.73
C PRO A 196 -11.18 4.69 4.33
N SER A 197 -10.06 4.13 3.87
CA SER A 197 -9.96 3.43 2.59
C SER A 197 -8.91 2.32 2.63
N ILE A 198 -9.17 1.28 1.85
CA ILE A 198 -8.22 0.20 1.60
C ILE A 198 -7.85 0.21 0.12
N ARG A 199 -6.56 0.08 -0.19
CA ARG A 199 -6.04 0.05 -1.56
C ARG A 199 -5.06 -1.08 -1.75
N GLY A 200 -5.15 -1.77 -2.88
CA GLY A 200 -4.10 -2.62 -3.42
C GLY A 200 -3.21 -1.81 -4.35
N VAL A 201 -1.92 -2.03 -4.25
CA VAL A 201 -0.87 -1.35 -5.02
C VAL A 201 0.01 -2.41 -5.68
N PHE A 202 0.29 -2.26 -6.97
CA PHE A 202 0.97 -3.27 -7.77
C PHE A 202 1.97 -2.62 -8.71
N ALA A 203 3.24 -3.03 -8.63
CA ALA A 203 4.29 -2.51 -9.49
C ALA A 203 4.12 -2.98 -10.95
N LEU A 204 4.35 -2.05 -11.86
CA LEU A 204 4.31 -2.30 -13.30
C LEU A 204 5.68 -2.74 -13.85
N ASN A 205 6.75 -2.13 -13.34
CA ASN A 205 8.11 -2.42 -13.79
C ASN A 205 8.81 -3.44 -12.87
N ASP A 206 9.83 -4.09 -13.40
CA ASP A 206 10.76 -4.91 -12.66
C ASP A 206 11.63 -4.03 -11.77
N GLU A 207 11.73 -4.37 -10.48
CA GLU A 207 12.49 -3.62 -9.48
C GLU A 207 13.85 -4.23 -9.18
N LEU A 208 14.14 -5.42 -9.70
CA LEU A 208 15.38 -6.12 -9.44
C LEU A 208 16.57 -5.43 -10.12
N ILE A 209 17.64 -5.27 -9.36
CA ILE A 209 18.98 -5.00 -9.89
C ILE A 209 19.78 -6.27 -9.68
N ARG A 210 20.22 -6.87 -10.80
CA ARG A 210 21.00 -8.09 -10.78
C ARG A 210 22.41 -7.82 -10.34
N ASP A 211 23.02 -8.79 -9.72
CA ASP A 211 24.44 -8.78 -9.40
C ASP A 211 25.29 -8.87 -10.66
N GLU A 212 26.53 -8.42 -10.58
CA GLU A 212 27.49 -8.53 -11.70
C GLU A 212 27.87 -9.99 -11.97
N ASP A 213 27.88 -10.82 -10.91
CA ASP A 213 28.05 -12.26 -11.04
C ASP A 213 26.75 -12.89 -11.55
N PRO A 214 26.73 -13.49 -12.76
CA PRO A 214 25.56 -14.15 -13.31
C PRO A 214 25.11 -15.37 -12.51
N ASP A 215 26.02 -15.97 -11.73
CA ASP A 215 25.74 -17.16 -10.88
C ASP A 215 25.41 -16.76 -9.42
N SER A 216 25.16 -15.49 -9.16
CA SER A 216 24.83 -15.00 -7.82
C SER A 216 23.62 -15.74 -7.21
N PRO A 217 23.75 -16.33 -6.02
CA PRO A 217 22.66 -17.06 -5.40
C PRO A 217 21.45 -16.20 -5.05
N TRP A 218 21.61 -14.86 -4.98
CA TRP A 218 20.54 -13.95 -4.61
C TRP A 218 19.70 -13.46 -5.79
N THR A 219 20.27 -13.39 -6.99
CA THR A 219 19.60 -12.76 -8.13
C THR A 219 19.54 -13.60 -9.39
N SER A 220 20.38 -14.65 -9.53
CA SER A 220 20.48 -15.42 -10.79
C SER A 220 19.17 -16.10 -11.18
N ASN A 221 18.47 -16.72 -10.22
CA ASN A 221 17.22 -17.42 -10.50
C ASN A 221 15.99 -16.51 -10.59
N ILE A 222 16.14 -15.19 -10.38
CA ILE A 222 14.99 -14.26 -10.40
C ILE A 222 14.87 -13.61 -11.77
N THR A 223 13.83 -13.95 -12.53
CA THR A 223 13.53 -13.31 -13.82
C THR A 223 12.94 -11.93 -13.63
N THR A 224 11.99 -11.74 -12.73
CA THR A 224 11.40 -10.45 -12.38
C THR A 224 11.01 -10.38 -10.91
N MET A 225 11.17 -9.21 -10.33
CA MET A 225 10.75 -8.89 -8.98
C MET A 225 9.84 -7.65 -9.01
N LYS A 226 8.62 -7.77 -8.52
CA LYS A 226 7.64 -6.69 -8.48
C LYS A 226 7.04 -6.51 -7.10
N THR A 227 6.99 -5.29 -6.63
CA THR A 227 6.30 -4.96 -5.38
C THR A 227 4.79 -5.02 -5.56
N ARG A 228 4.13 -5.64 -4.62
CA ARG A 228 2.69 -5.54 -4.39
C ARG A 228 2.43 -5.17 -2.95
N GLY A 229 1.30 -4.53 -2.66
CA GLY A 229 1.03 -4.12 -1.29
C GLY A 229 -0.43 -3.79 -1.03
N ILE A 230 -0.74 -3.68 0.25
CA ILE A 230 -2.05 -3.26 0.74
C ILE A 230 -1.84 -2.06 1.64
N PHE A 231 -2.63 -1.00 1.39
CA PHE A 231 -2.64 0.24 2.17
C PHE A 231 -3.97 0.40 2.87
N LEU A 232 -3.94 0.70 4.14
CA LEU A 232 -5.09 1.13 4.93
C LEU A 232 -4.88 2.61 5.29
N ASN A 233 -5.62 3.50 4.64
CA ASN A 233 -5.47 4.94 4.80
C ASN A 233 -6.65 5.55 5.54
N PHE A 234 -6.34 6.47 6.44
CA PHE A 234 -7.27 7.30 7.20
C PHE A 234 -7.05 8.76 6.81
N THR A 235 -7.98 9.31 6.03
CA THR A 235 -7.88 10.67 5.51
C THR A 235 -8.75 11.64 6.29
N PHE A 236 -8.23 12.85 6.48
CA PHE A 236 -8.87 13.97 7.16
C PHE A 236 -8.87 15.19 6.24
N GLN A 237 -10.07 15.73 5.96
CA GLN A 237 -10.29 16.90 5.08
C GLN A 237 -11.29 17.89 5.71
#